data_f72e80c399a032994712d1ad22217238
#
_entry.id   f72e80c399a032994712d1ad22217238
#
_cell.length_a   1.000
_cell.length_b   1.000
_cell.length_c   1.000
_cell.angle_alpha   90.00
_cell.angle_beta   90.00
_cell.angle_gamma   90.00
#
_symmetry.space_group_name_H-M   'P 1'
#
loop_
_entity.id
_entity.type
_entity.pdbx_description
1 polymer ?
#
loop_
_entity_poly.entity_id
_entity_poly.type
_entity_poly.pdbx_seq_one_letter_code
_entity_poly.pdbx_strand_id
1 'polypeptide(L)'
;MMKKYIIFLLIFAISGCGTKIYNENLPQQNQKYLGATAKCDDNKINKKLETKINELLKKEKIPATNDLSINCNLLKFDEGNRAVRYLISFGAGAATSSTNIKLYNKNQNIVGEFDINATMGMGGFGGDAEEVLDFTAQEVINRLKAKNFI
;
A
#
# COMPACT_ATOMS: atom_id res chain seq x y z
N MET A 1 24.19 -30.05 39.29
CA MET A 1 23.53 -28.70 39.22
C MET A 1 23.10 -28.44 37.80
N MET A 2 21.81 -28.68 37.51
CA MET A 2 21.26 -28.44 36.16
C MET A 2 20.73 -26.99 36.10
N LYS A 3 21.39 -26.10 35.34
CA LYS A 3 20.89 -24.77 35.07
C LYS A 3 19.73 -24.89 34.09
N LYS A 4 18.52 -24.63 34.55
CA LYS A 4 17.32 -24.45 33.71
C LYS A 4 17.45 -23.11 32.97
N TYR A 5 17.76 -23.15 31.69
CA TYR A 5 17.61 -22.01 30.82
C TYR A 5 16.13 -21.83 30.49
N ILE A 6 15.49 -20.87 31.14
CA ILE A 6 14.17 -20.40 30.77
C ILE A 6 14.38 -19.55 29.52
N ILE A 7 14.13 -20.14 28.36
CA ILE A 7 14.02 -19.40 27.08
C ILE A 7 12.71 -18.64 27.15
N PHE A 8 12.79 -17.38 27.50
CA PHE A 8 11.69 -16.44 27.41
C PHE A 8 11.47 -16.16 25.91
N LEU A 9 10.58 -16.95 25.29
CA LEU A 9 10.15 -16.75 23.92
C LEU A 9 9.31 -15.46 23.88
N LEU A 10 9.98 -14.35 23.59
CA LEU A 10 9.33 -13.07 23.36
C LEU A 10 8.57 -13.18 22.02
N ILE A 11 7.33 -13.62 22.09
CA ILE A 11 6.40 -13.55 20.97
C ILE A 11 6.07 -12.07 20.80
N PHE A 12 6.83 -11.38 19.94
CA PHE A 12 6.42 -10.11 19.41
C PHE A 12 5.15 -10.36 18.58
N ALA A 13 4.00 -10.18 19.19
CA ALA A 13 2.76 -10.02 18.47
C ALA A 13 2.89 -8.73 17.65
N ILE A 14 3.32 -8.87 16.39
CA ILE A 14 3.30 -7.77 15.41
C ILE A 14 1.82 -7.57 15.07
N SER A 15 1.13 -6.84 15.91
CA SER A 15 -0.23 -6.38 15.66
C SER A 15 -0.15 -5.30 14.59
N GLY A 16 -0.47 -5.66 13.39
CA GLY A 16 -0.01 -5.15 12.19
C GLY A 16 -0.90 -4.22 11.46
N CYS A 17 -0.26 -3.20 10.98
CA CYS A 17 -0.53 -2.64 9.68
C CYS A 17 -0.16 -3.71 8.65
N GLY A 18 -1.05 -4.02 7.73
CA GLY A 18 -0.81 -5.04 6.72
C GLY A 18 -1.46 -4.68 5.40
N THR A 19 -0.82 -5.11 4.33
CA THR A 19 -1.39 -5.07 2.99
C THR A 19 -1.60 -6.50 2.50
N LYS A 20 -2.67 -6.70 1.74
CA LYS A 20 -2.93 -7.96 1.03
C LYS A 20 -3.23 -7.65 -0.42
N ILE A 21 -2.63 -8.42 -1.32
CA ILE A 21 -2.85 -8.31 -2.74
C ILE A 21 -3.86 -9.36 -3.19
N TYR A 22 -4.76 -8.96 -4.06
CA TYR A 22 -5.78 -9.81 -4.67
C TYR A 22 -5.80 -9.58 -6.17
N ASN A 23 -6.40 -10.53 -6.91
CA ASN A 23 -6.64 -10.41 -8.35
C ASN A 23 -5.39 -9.97 -9.13
N GLU A 24 -4.20 -10.46 -8.70
CA GLU A 24 -2.94 -10.04 -9.30
C GLU A 24 -2.79 -10.64 -10.70
N ASN A 25 -2.89 -9.77 -11.71
CA ASN A 25 -2.48 -10.04 -13.08
C ASN A 25 -1.33 -9.10 -13.44
N LEU A 26 -0.16 -9.37 -12.87
CA LEU A 26 1.03 -8.52 -12.98
C LEU A 26 2.21 -9.36 -13.47
N PRO A 27 2.45 -9.39 -14.81
CA PRO A 27 3.51 -10.18 -15.38
C PRO A 27 4.89 -9.63 -15.00
N GLN A 28 5.88 -10.51 -14.89
CA GLN A 28 7.27 -10.11 -14.74
C GLN A 28 7.72 -9.37 -16.02
N GLN A 29 8.31 -8.18 -15.85
CA GLN A 29 8.84 -7.42 -16.98
C GLN A 29 10.29 -7.80 -17.29
N ASN A 30 10.63 -7.89 -18.57
CA ASN A 30 12.01 -8.11 -19.02
C ASN A 30 12.85 -6.82 -18.97
N GLN A 31 12.19 -5.66 -19.10
CA GLN A 31 12.81 -4.34 -19.05
C GLN A 31 11.96 -3.40 -18.19
N LYS A 32 12.63 -2.53 -17.47
CA LYS A 32 11.98 -1.49 -16.67
C LYS A 32 11.46 -0.37 -17.56
N TYR A 33 10.36 0.23 -17.14
CA TYR A 33 9.91 1.50 -17.68
C TYR A 33 10.85 2.62 -17.22
N LEU A 34 11.14 3.57 -18.11
CA LEU A 34 12.08 4.66 -17.82
C LEU A 34 11.50 5.71 -16.87
N GLY A 35 10.20 5.74 -16.75
CA GLY A 35 9.51 6.63 -15.83
C GLY A 35 8.07 6.20 -15.61
N ALA A 36 7.44 6.78 -14.59
CA ALA A 36 6.07 6.45 -14.21
C ALA A 36 5.35 7.66 -13.61
N THR A 37 4.03 7.69 -13.76
CA THR A 37 3.17 8.69 -13.15
C THR A 37 1.90 8.03 -12.65
N ALA A 38 1.49 8.32 -11.42
CA ALA A 38 0.21 7.91 -10.89
C ALA A 38 -0.87 8.95 -11.18
N LYS A 39 -2.06 8.48 -11.53
CA LYS A 39 -3.28 9.26 -11.68
C LYS A 39 -4.45 8.46 -11.12
N CYS A 40 -5.07 8.99 -10.09
CA CYS A 40 -6.23 8.36 -9.46
C CYS A 40 -7.52 9.07 -9.87
N ASP A 41 -8.65 8.42 -9.60
CA ASP A 41 -9.98 8.98 -9.85
C ASP A 41 -10.17 10.31 -9.11
N ASP A 42 -11.06 11.15 -9.64
CA ASP A 42 -11.22 12.53 -9.20
C ASP A 42 -12.11 12.66 -7.94
N ASN A 43 -11.55 12.25 -6.80
CA ASN A 43 -12.11 12.58 -5.48
C ASN A 43 -10.99 12.90 -4.49
N LYS A 44 -11.35 13.52 -3.37
CA LYS A 44 -10.38 14.03 -2.38
C LYS A 44 -9.43 12.95 -1.86
N ILE A 45 -9.92 11.76 -1.56
CA ILE A 45 -9.10 10.67 -0.99
C ILE A 45 -8.22 10.04 -2.07
N ASN A 46 -8.75 9.83 -3.27
CA ASN A 46 -7.96 9.37 -4.42
C ASN A 46 -6.82 10.33 -4.74
N LYS A 47 -7.06 11.65 -4.69
CA LYS A 47 -6.00 12.64 -4.91
C LYS A 47 -4.90 12.59 -3.85
N LYS A 48 -5.24 12.27 -2.60
CA LYS A 48 -4.24 12.04 -1.56
C LYS A 48 -3.40 10.79 -1.88
N LEU A 49 -4.03 9.70 -2.30
CA LEU A 49 -3.32 8.48 -2.70
C LEU A 49 -2.41 8.74 -3.92
N GLU A 50 -2.91 9.46 -4.95
CA GLU A 50 -2.13 9.88 -6.12
C GLU A 50 -0.86 10.64 -5.70
N THR A 51 -1.02 11.63 -4.81
CA THR A 51 0.10 12.42 -4.30
C THR A 51 1.13 11.53 -3.61
N LYS A 52 0.69 10.63 -2.72
CA LYS A 52 1.57 9.72 -2.00
C LYS A 52 2.34 8.76 -2.93
N ILE A 53 1.69 8.21 -3.95
CA ILE A 53 2.36 7.35 -4.94
C ILE A 53 3.41 8.15 -5.71
N ASN A 54 3.07 9.35 -6.21
CA ASN A 54 3.99 10.19 -6.97
C ASN A 54 5.18 10.68 -6.12
N GLU A 55 4.97 10.97 -4.84
CA GLU A 55 6.05 11.30 -3.90
C GLU A 55 7.01 10.12 -3.70
N LEU A 56 6.49 8.89 -3.58
CA LEU A 56 7.32 7.70 -3.48
C LEU A 56 8.08 7.42 -4.78
N LEU A 57 7.45 7.57 -5.96
CA LEU A 57 8.15 7.47 -7.25
C LEU A 57 9.31 8.45 -7.32
N LYS A 58 9.09 9.71 -6.92
CA LYS A 58 10.13 10.74 -6.86
C LYS A 58 11.26 10.36 -5.89
N LYS A 59 10.92 9.83 -4.72
CA LYS A 59 11.88 9.35 -3.71
C LYS A 59 12.74 8.20 -4.25
N GLU A 60 12.15 7.32 -5.05
CA GLU A 60 12.86 6.23 -5.75
C GLU A 60 13.61 6.72 -7.01
N LYS A 61 13.62 8.03 -7.27
CA LYS A 61 14.27 8.67 -8.44
C LYS A 61 13.68 8.20 -9.79
N ILE A 62 12.42 7.82 -9.81
CA ILE A 62 11.71 7.47 -11.04
C ILE A 62 11.20 8.77 -11.70
N PRO A 63 11.59 9.06 -12.95
CA PRO A 63 11.10 10.25 -13.66
C PRO A 63 9.59 10.24 -13.83
N ALA A 64 8.96 11.40 -13.69
CA ALA A 64 7.54 11.56 -13.95
C ALA A 64 7.30 11.63 -15.47
N THR A 65 7.01 10.49 -16.08
CA THR A 65 6.71 10.36 -17.52
C THR A 65 5.46 9.49 -17.72
N ASN A 66 4.97 9.45 -18.96
CA ASN A 66 3.86 8.60 -19.36
C ASN A 66 4.29 7.23 -19.90
N ASP A 67 5.55 6.82 -19.68
CA ASP A 67 5.99 5.48 -20.09
C ASP A 67 5.20 4.39 -19.39
N LEU A 68 4.99 4.57 -18.07
CA LEU A 68 4.08 3.77 -17.26
C LEU A 68 3.08 4.68 -16.56
N SER A 69 1.80 4.52 -16.85
CA SER A 69 0.71 5.21 -16.15
C SER A 69 0.10 4.27 -15.11
N ILE A 70 0.09 4.69 -13.87
CA ILE A 70 -0.47 3.97 -12.72
C ILE A 70 -1.82 4.57 -12.42
N ASN A 71 -2.90 3.92 -12.85
CA ASN A 71 -4.25 4.37 -12.52
C ASN A 71 -4.70 3.70 -11.23
N CYS A 72 -5.16 4.49 -10.27
CA CYS A 72 -5.65 4.02 -8.99
C CYS A 72 -7.11 4.44 -8.76
N ASN A 73 -7.90 3.47 -8.35
CA ASN A 73 -9.30 3.67 -7.97
C ASN A 73 -9.51 3.10 -6.57
N LEU A 74 -9.76 3.99 -5.61
CA LEU A 74 -10.07 3.61 -4.24
C LEU A 74 -11.54 3.17 -4.17
N LEU A 75 -11.76 1.87 -4.14
CA LEU A 75 -13.09 1.25 -4.11
C LEU A 75 -13.78 1.43 -2.76
N LYS A 76 -13.00 1.40 -1.68
CA LYS A 76 -13.48 1.56 -0.32
C LYS A 76 -12.43 2.24 0.54
N PHE A 77 -12.88 3.16 1.39
CA PHE A 77 -12.08 3.77 2.44
C PHE A 77 -12.93 3.86 3.71
N ASP A 78 -12.45 3.27 4.77
CA ASP A 78 -13.10 3.28 6.07
C ASP A 78 -12.08 3.81 7.09
N GLU A 79 -12.36 4.97 7.66
CA GLU A 79 -11.50 5.59 8.66
C GLU A 79 -11.48 4.81 9.98
N GLY A 80 -12.42 3.88 10.16
CA GLY A 80 -12.59 3.16 11.40
C GLY A 80 -12.96 4.08 12.57
N ASN A 81 -12.69 3.64 13.79
CA ASN A 81 -12.96 4.42 14.98
C ASN A 81 -11.68 4.64 15.80
N ARG A 82 -11.19 5.89 15.82
CA ARG A 82 -9.95 6.25 16.51
C ARG A 82 -10.00 5.97 18.01
N ALA A 83 -11.12 6.25 18.67
CA ALA A 83 -11.27 6.01 20.11
C ALA A 83 -11.25 4.52 20.41
N VAL A 84 -11.90 3.70 19.58
CA VAL A 84 -11.90 2.24 19.73
C VAL A 84 -10.50 1.67 19.50
N ARG A 85 -9.75 2.16 18.48
CA ARG A 85 -8.35 1.78 18.26
C ARG A 85 -7.48 2.05 19.49
N TYR A 86 -7.69 3.21 20.13
CA TYR A 86 -6.93 3.61 21.31
C TYR A 86 -7.28 2.80 22.56
N LEU A 87 -8.59 2.56 22.81
CA LEU A 87 -9.06 1.97 24.06
C LEU A 87 -9.00 0.44 24.10
N ILE A 88 -9.29 -0.22 22.99
CA ILE A 88 -9.50 -1.67 22.97
C ILE A 88 -8.27 -2.41 22.44
N SER A 89 -7.47 -1.76 21.58
CA SER A 89 -6.35 -2.45 20.90
C SER A 89 -6.83 -3.67 20.07
N PHE A 90 -5.95 -4.58 19.66
CA PHE A 90 -6.28 -5.83 18.95
C PHE A 90 -7.03 -5.68 17.61
N GLY A 91 -6.89 -4.53 16.90
CA GLY A 91 -7.46 -4.32 15.57
C GLY A 91 -8.92 -3.83 15.56
N ALA A 92 -9.54 -3.66 16.72
CA ALA A 92 -10.86 -3.04 16.79
C ALA A 92 -10.79 -1.57 16.33
N GLY A 93 -11.75 -1.15 15.51
CA GLY A 93 -11.79 0.21 14.95
C GLY A 93 -10.70 0.49 13.90
N ALA A 94 -10.11 -0.52 13.27
CA ALA A 94 -9.09 -0.38 12.25
C ALA A 94 -9.55 0.50 11.07
N ALA A 95 -8.64 1.34 10.56
CA ALA A 95 -8.85 1.96 9.26
C ALA A 95 -8.50 0.98 8.14
N THR A 96 -9.29 0.99 7.08
CA THR A 96 -9.11 0.09 5.93
C THR A 96 -9.26 0.80 4.62
N SER A 97 -8.54 0.33 3.60
CA SER A 97 -8.75 0.74 2.21
C SER A 97 -8.77 -0.46 1.29
N SER A 98 -9.56 -0.38 0.22
CA SER A 98 -9.52 -1.30 -0.91
C SER A 98 -9.32 -0.51 -2.17
N THR A 99 -8.27 -0.80 -2.93
CA THR A 99 -7.84 -0.02 -4.08
C THR A 99 -7.55 -0.93 -5.26
N ASN A 100 -8.13 -0.62 -6.41
CA ASN A 100 -7.77 -1.24 -7.68
C ASN A 100 -6.66 -0.42 -8.35
N ILE A 101 -5.63 -1.10 -8.83
CA ILE A 101 -4.51 -0.53 -9.56
C ILE A 101 -4.48 -1.11 -10.96
N LYS A 102 -4.48 -0.24 -11.98
CA LYS A 102 -4.28 -0.61 -13.38
C LYS A 102 -3.06 0.09 -13.93
N LEU A 103 -2.24 -0.67 -14.63
CA LEU A 103 -1.01 -0.18 -15.25
C LEU A 103 -1.20 -0.11 -16.76
N TYR A 104 -0.86 1.04 -17.32
CA TYR A 104 -0.93 1.28 -18.77
C TYR A 104 0.46 1.68 -19.29
N ASN A 105 0.83 1.13 -20.43
CA ASN A 105 2.01 1.60 -21.14
C ASN A 105 1.70 2.90 -21.92
N LYS A 106 2.72 3.49 -22.55
CA LYS A 106 2.57 4.73 -23.35
C LYS A 106 1.56 4.61 -24.49
N ASN A 107 1.25 3.41 -24.96
CA ASN A 107 0.25 3.15 -26.01
C ASN A 107 -1.16 2.93 -25.44
N GLN A 108 -1.38 3.20 -24.15
CA GLN A 108 -2.65 3.01 -23.43
C GLN A 108 -3.11 1.55 -23.35
N ASN A 109 -2.21 0.58 -23.53
CA ASN A 109 -2.51 -0.83 -23.31
C ASN A 109 -2.33 -1.16 -21.83
N ILE A 110 -3.27 -1.95 -21.28
CA ILE A 110 -3.13 -2.50 -19.92
C ILE A 110 -1.98 -3.49 -19.92
N VAL A 111 -1.00 -3.26 -19.05
CA VAL A 111 0.19 -4.11 -18.88
C VAL A 111 0.23 -4.79 -17.52
N GLY A 112 -0.71 -4.49 -16.66
CA GLY A 112 -0.89 -5.14 -15.37
C GLY A 112 -2.07 -4.58 -14.60
N GLU A 113 -2.59 -5.39 -13.69
CA GLU A 113 -3.69 -5.02 -12.79
C GLU A 113 -3.59 -5.81 -11.49
N PHE A 114 -3.94 -5.19 -10.37
CA PHE A 114 -4.04 -5.85 -9.07
C PHE A 114 -4.87 -5.03 -8.08
N ASP A 115 -5.39 -5.69 -7.07
CA ASP A 115 -6.12 -5.07 -5.98
C ASP A 115 -5.28 -5.08 -4.70
N ILE A 116 -5.33 -3.99 -3.94
CA ILE A 116 -4.69 -3.86 -2.64
C ILE A 116 -5.76 -3.64 -1.58
N ASN A 117 -5.78 -4.49 -0.56
CA ASN A 117 -6.47 -4.21 0.68
C ASN A 117 -5.43 -3.87 1.75
N ALA A 118 -5.51 -2.67 2.27
CA ALA A 118 -4.65 -2.21 3.35
C ALA A 118 -5.47 -2.04 4.63
N THR A 119 -4.86 -2.40 5.76
CA THR A 119 -5.45 -2.28 7.08
C THR A 119 -4.44 -1.66 8.03
N MET A 120 -4.86 -0.63 8.75
CA MET A 120 -4.11 -0.06 9.85
C MET A 120 -4.77 -0.46 11.17
N GLY A 121 -4.18 -1.44 11.84
CA GLY A 121 -4.74 -2.03 13.07
C GLY A 121 -4.38 -1.27 14.32
N MET A 122 -3.18 -0.95 14.63
CA MET A 122 -2.78 -0.26 15.85
C MET A 122 -1.57 0.64 15.62
N GLY A 123 -1.77 1.94 15.74
CA GLY A 123 -0.71 2.75 16.26
C GLY A 123 -0.92 2.86 17.78
N GLY A 124 0.10 2.74 18.61
CA GLY A 124 0.02 2.85 20.07
C GLY A 124 -0.62 4.15 20.59
N PHE A 125 -1.02 5.04 19.72
CA PHE A 125 -1.68 6.32 19.97
C PHE A 125 -2.84 6.61 19.02
N GLY A 126 -3.44 5.57 18.42
CA GLY A 126 -4.65 5.70 17.61
C GLY A 126 -4.48 6.34 16.24
N GLY A 127 -3.27 6.37 15.67
CA GLY A 127 -2.88 6.84 14.33
C GLY A 127 -3.87 7.60 13.44
N ASP A 128 -3.44 8.31 12.44
CA ASP A 128 -4.33 8.90 11.45
C ASP A 128 -4.87 7.83 10.50
N ALA A 129 -6.19 7.82 10.25
CA ALA A 129 -6.78 6.88 9.30
C ALA A 129 -6.18 6.99 7.89
N GLU A 130 -5.66 8.17 7.54
CA GLU A 130 -5.01 8.40 6.26
C GLU A 130 -3.66 7.67 6.11
N GLU A 131 -3.04 7.22 7.20
CA GLU A 131 -1.83 6.40 7.16
C GLU A 131 -2.05 5.09 6.38
N VAL A 132 -3.30 4.59 6.30
CA VAL A 132 -3.62 3.41 5.49
C VAL A 132 -3.33 3.66 4.00
N LEU A 133 -3.40 4.93 3.54
CA LEU A 133 -3.04 5.31 2.18
C LEU A 133 -1.52 5.26 1.95
N ASP A 134 -0.71 5.50 2.99
CA ASP A 134 0.75 5.35 2.93
C ASP A 134 1.13 3.88 2.71
N PHE A 135 0.47 2.96 3.44
CA PHE A 135 0.68 1.53 3.22
C PHE A 135 0.26 1.09 1.82
N THR A 136 -0.89 1.59 1.33
CA THR A 136 -1.34 1.33 -0.03
C THR A 136 -0.32 1.83 -1.05
N ALA A 137 0.11 3.09 -0.94
CA ALA A 137 1.09 3.68 -1.84
C ALA A 137 2.44 2.93 -1.81
N GLN A 138 2.92 2.57 -0.63
CA GLN A 138 4.16 1.80 -0.48
C GLN A 138 4.04 0.41 -1.15
N GLU A 139 2.89 -0.26 -1.00
CA GLU A 139 2.68 -1.57 -1.62
C GLU A 139 2.64 -1.48 -3.14
N VAL A 140 2.06 -0.41 -3.72
CA VAL A 140 2.14 -0.16 -5.17
C VAL A 140 3.61 -0.15 -5.62
N ILE A 141 4.46 0.65 -4.96
CA ILE A 141 5.88 0.74 -5.31
C ILE A 141 6.58 -0.60 -5.14
N ASN A 142 6.32 -1.31 -4.05
CA ASN A 142 6.91 -2.63 -3.79
C ASN A 142 6.57 -3.63 -4.91
N ARG A 143 5.32 -3.66 -5.37
CA ARG A 143 4.87 -4.54 -6.46
C ARG A 143 5.51 -4.19 -7.78
N LEU A 144 5.56 -2.91 -8.13
CA LEU A 144 6.22 -2.46 -9.35
C LEU A 144 7.71 -2.85 -9.38
N LYS A 145 8.41 -2.72 -8.25
CA LYS A 145 9.81 -3.16 -8.11
C LYS A 145 9.94 -4.68 -8.18
N ALA A 146 9.11 -5.42 -7.46
CA ALA A 146 9.16 -6.89 -7.43
C ALA A 146 8.92 -7.52 -8.81
N LYS A 147 8.12 -6.88 -9.66
CA LYS A 147 7.80 -7.34 -11.02
C LYS A 147 8.64 -6.65 -12.11
N ASN A 148 9.65 -5.89 -11.71
CA ASN A 148 10.60 -5.20 -12.59
C ASN A 148 9.94 -4.17 -13.52
N PHE A 149 8.86 -3.51 -13.09
CA PHE A 149 8.27 -2.39 -13.83
C PHE A 149 9.11 -1.12 -13.67
N ILE A 150 9.69 -0.89 -12.48
CA ILE A 150 10.50 0.29 -12.15
C ILE A 150 11.79 -0.08 -11.41
#